data_6d8d5affa69c53f680d99eec85a8bb3c
#
_entry.id   6d8d5affa69c53f680d99eec85a8bb3c
#
_cell.length_a   1.000
_cell.length_b   1.000
_cell.length_c   1.000
_cell.angle_alpha   90.00
_cell.angle_beta   90.00
_cell.angle_gamma   90.00
#
_symmetry.space_group_name_H-M   'P 1'
#
loop_
_entity.id
_entity.type
_entity.pdbx_description
1 polymer ?
#
loop_
_entity_poly.entity_id
_entity_poly.type
_entity_poly.pdbx_seq_one_letter_code
_entity_poly.pdbx_strand_id
1 'polypeptide(L)'
;MENIKKQQSIKAPNPPFGGWGGCGIVRGSFIPLKIENVDTDQIIPARFLKGTTRDGFGKNLFRDWRYINDDETNPKPDFVLNQPQYKGEILVAGKNFGCGSSREHAAWAITDAGFKVVVSSFFADIFKNNALNNGLLPVIVSDEFLQKIFAQNNDTTLSVDLEKQTITIDTTNDVETFEINSYKKTCLLNGYDDIDFLLGMKNEIEEFEMNHT
;
A
#
# COMPACT_ATOMS: atom_id res chain seq x y z
N MET A 1 -16.42 2.24 -39.77
CA MET A 1 -17.43 2.17 -38.70
C MET A 1 -16.89 1.29 -37.61
N GLU A 2 -16.40 1.92 -36.58
CA GLU A 2 -15.69 1.29 -35.45
C GLU A 2 -16.68 0.58 -34.54
N ASN A 3 -16.52 -0.73 -34.42
CA ASN A 3 -17.12 -1.50 -33.34
C ASN A 3 -16.10 -1.59 -32.18
N ILE A 4 -16.09 -0.59 -31.31
CA ILE A 4 -15.47 -0.69 -30.01
C ILE A 4 -16.34 -1.62 -29.17
N LYS A 5 -16.02 -2.91 -29.16
CA LYS A 5 -16.60 -3.85 -28.20
C LYS A 5 -16.22 -3.39 -26.80
N LYS A 6 -17.19 -2.93 -26.02
CA LYS A 6 -17.04 -2.72 -24.58
C LYS A 6 -16.57 -4.03 -23.96
N GLN A 7 -15.31 -4.06 -23.53
CA GLN A 7 -14.82 -5.11 -22.63
C GLN A 7 -15.69 -5.10 -21.38
N GLN A 8 -16.51 -6.13 -21.24
CA GLN A 8 -17.13 -6.43 -19.95
C GLN A 8 -16.02 -6.93 -19.02
N SER A 9 -15.61 -6.10 -18.08
CA SER A 9 -14.69 -6.51 -17.02
C SER A 9 -15.35 -7.65 -16.25
N ILE A 10 -14.74 -8.84 -16.31
CA ILE A 10 -15.11 -9.95 -15.45
C ILE A 10 -14.68 -9.54 -14.04
N LYS A 11 -15.63 -9.11 -13.20
CA LYS A 11 -15.35 -8.87 -11.79
C LYS A 11 -15.18 -10.22 -11.12
N ALA A 12 -14.01 -10.45 -10.49
CA ALA A 12 -13.86 -11.55 -9.56
C ALA A 12 -14.94 -11.46 -8.46
N PRO A 13 -15.61 -12.57 -8.10
CA PRO A 13 -16.77 -12.53 -7.19
C PRO A 13 -16.44 -12.02 -5.79
N ASN A 14 -15.18 -12.14 -5.33
CA ASN A 14 -14.68 -11.60 -4.07
C ASN A 14 -13.18 -11.29 -4.23
N PRO A 15 -12.83 -10.05 -4.61
CA PRO A 15 -11.43 -9.70 -4.75
C PRO A 15 -10.69 -9.85 -3.40
N PRO A 16 -9.54 -10.55 -3.35
CA PRO A 16 -8.81 -10.85 -2.10
C PRO A 16 -8.33 -9.59 -1.38
N PHE A 17 -8.28 -8.46 -2.07
CA PHE A 17 -7.82 -7.18 -1.55
C PHE A 17 -8.90 -6.12 -1.72
N GLY A 18 -10.05 -6.22 -1.22
CA GLY A 18 -11.06 -5.15 -1.12
C GLY A 18 -11.08 -4.01 -2.14
N GLY A 19 -10.26 -4.04 -3.19
CA GLY A 19 -10.07 -3.07 -4.27
C GLY A 19 -10.08 -1.59 -3.84
N TRP A 20 -9.62 -0.70 -4.70
CA TRP A 20 -9.62 0.76 -4.43
C TRP A 20 -10.99 1.42 -4.62
N GLY A 21 -12.09 0.63 -4.49
CA GLY A 21 -13.46 1.16 -4.41
C GLY A 21 -14.01 1.83 -5.69
N GLY A 22 -13.54 1.40 -6.87
CA GLY A 22 -14.11 1.82 -8.17
C GLY A 22 -13.80 3.24 -8.64
N CYS A 23 -13.21 4.11 -7.80
CA CYS A 23 -12.75 5.45 -8.21
C CYS A 23 -11.22 5.58 -8.30
N GLY A 24 -10.46 4.56 -7.90
CA GLY A 24 -8.98 4.58 -7.97
C GLY A 24 -8.30 5.64 -7.08
N ILE A 25 -9.04 6.28 -6.17
CA ILE A 25 -8.54 7.39 -5.34
C ILE A 25 -8.63 7.03 -3.86
N VAL A 26 -7.51 7.19 -3.14
CA VAL A 26 -7.46 7.19 -1.67
C VAL A 26 -7.23 8.62 -1.21
N ARG A 27 -8.16 9.17 -0.43
CA ARG A 27 -8.08 10.52 0.10
C ARG A 27 -8.35 10.53 1.60
N GLY A 28 -7.46 11.14 2.35
CA GLY A 28 -7.65 11.26 3.80
C GLY A 28 -6.44 11.78 4.55
N SER A 29 -6.56 11.82 5.85
CA SER A 29 -5.45 12.12 6.75
C SER A 29 -4.36 11.04 6.62
N PHE A 30 -3.16 11.40 6.98
CA PHE A 30 -2.00 10.51 6.91
C PHE A 30 -1.31 10.38 8.27
N ILE A 31 -0.53 9.30 8.41
CA ILE A 31 0.28 9.05 9.59
C ILE A 31 1.75 9.31 9.28
N PRO A 32 2.38 10.36 9.86
CA PRO A 32 3.76 10.75 9.56
C PRO A 32 4.76 9.95 10.40
N LEU A 33 5.26 8.84 9.87
CA LEU A 33 6.36 8.08 10.45
C LEU A 33 7.70 8.66 9.98
N LYS A 34 8.19 9.73 10.61
CA LYS A 34 9.41 10.46 10.24
C LYS A 34 10.70 9.69 10.59
N ILE A 35 10.74 8.38 10.30
CA ILE A 35 11.87 7.50 10.60
C ILE A 35 12.38 6.94 9.27
N GLU A 36 13.68 7.05 9.05
CA GLU A 36 14.38 6.48 7.90
C GLU A 36 14.91 5.07 8.20
N ASN A 37 15.20 4.31 7.15
CA ASN A 37 15.78 2.97 7.25
C ASN A 37 14.93 2.02 8.10
N VAL A 38 13.62 2.11 7.97
CA VAL A 38 12.68 1.22 8.69
C VAL A 38 12.83 -0.20 8.16
N ASP A 39 13.35 -1.07 9.02
CA ASP A 39 13.58 -2.48 8.73
C ASP A 39 12.29 -3.29 8.84
N THR A 40 12.20 -4.38 8.08
CA THR A 40 11.04 -5.30 8.13
C THR A 40 10.85 -5.95 9.50
N ASP A 41 11.91 -6.12 10.33
CA ASP A 41 11.79 -6.56 11.72
C ASP A 41 11.14 -5.50 12.62
N GLN A 42 11.33 -4.23 12.31
CA GLN A 42 10.68 -3.12 13.00
C GLN A 42 9.21 -2.99 12.59
N ILE A 43 8.90 -3.28 11.31
CA ILE A 43 7.51 -3.32 10.82
C ILE A 43 6.75 -4.46 11.48
N ILE A 44 7.33 -5.67 11.46
CA ILE A 44 6.76 -6.88 12.09
C ILE A 44 7.88 -7.72 12.72
N PRO A 45 7.97 -7.79 14.06
CA PRO A 45 9.01 -8.57 14.73
C PRO A 45 8.96 -10.06 14.39
N ALA A 46 10.11 -10.69 14.22
CA ALA A 46 10.26 -12.08 13.79
C ALA A 46 9.45 -13.09 14.62
N ARG A 47 9.21 -12.81 15.89
CA ARG A 47 8.43 -13.69 16.78
C ARG A 47 6.98 -13.87 16.37
N PHE A 48 6.43 -12.97 15.51
CA PHE A 48 5.06 -13.02 15.00
C PHE A 48 4.93 -13.68 13.62
N LEU A 49 6.02 -14.13 12.99
CA LEU A 49 6.01 -14.68 11.63
C LEU A 49 5.49 -16.13 11.53
N LYS A 50 5.03 -16.73 12.60
CA LYS A 50 4.51 -18.13 12.63
C LYS A 50 3.09 -18.26 12.08
N GLY A 51 2.39 -17.16 11.85
CA GLY A 51 1.03 -17.16 11.30
C GLY A 51 1.04 -17.51 9.81
N THR A 52 0.07 -18.32 9.38
CA THR A 52 -0.14 -18.71 7.98
C THR A 52 -1.30 -17.97 7.32
N THR A 53 -2.07 -17.20 8.09
CA THR A 53 -3.19 -16.37 7.61
C THR A 53 -2.85 -14.91 7.77
N ARG A 54 -3.39 -14.06 6.90
CA ARG A 54 -3.15 -12.60 6.93
C ARG A 54 -3.86 -11.88 8.07
N ASP A 55 -4.98 -12.44 8.53
CA ASP A 55 -5.84 -11.81 9.54
C ASP A 55 -5.16 -11.70 10.90
N GLY A 56 -5.27 -10.55 11.53
CA GLY A 56 -4.75 -10.30 12.86
C GLY A 56 -3.26 -9.90 12.92
N PHE A 57 -2.60 -9.71 11.79
CA PHE A 57 -1.21 -9.22 11.77
C PHE A 57 -1.10 -7.72 12.11
N GLY A 58 -2.12 -6.93 11.80
CA GLY A 58 -2.13 -5.48 12.01
C GLY A 58 -1.93 -5.05 13.46
N LYS A 59 -2.39 -5.85 14.43
CA LYS A 59 -2.14 -5.61 15.86
C LYS A 59 -0.66 -5.66 16.23
N ASN A 60 0.15 -6.36 15.42
CA ASN A 60 1.60 -6.52 15.64
C ASN A 60 2.43 -5.50 14.81
N LEU A 61 1.78 -4.64 14.01
CA LEU A 61 2.44 -3.59 13.25
C LEU A 61 3.22 -2.67 14.19
N PHE A 62 4.52 -2.51 13.94
CA PHE A 62 5.44 -1.72 14.76
C PHE A 62 5.39 -2.07 16.26
N ARG A 63 5.19 -3.34 16.59
CA ARG A 63 4.91 -3.83 17.94
C ARG A 63 5.86 -3.29 19.00
N ASP A 64 7.17 -3.38 18.75
CA ASP A 64 8.22 -2.98 19.68
C ASP A 64 8.31 -1.44 19.85
N TRP A 65 7.82 -0.70 18.86
CA TRP A 65 7.73 0.75 18.91
C TRP A 65 6.46 1.24 19.55
N ARG A 66 5.37 0.46 19.42
CA ARG A 66 4.04 0.84 19.92
C ARG A 66 3.87 0.59 21.41
N TYR A 67 4.49 -0.46 21.94
CA TYR A 67 4.18 -0.93 23.29
C TYR A 67 5.42 -1.05 24.17
N ILE A 68 5.25 -0.87 25.50
CA ILE A 68 6.28 -1.09 26.50
C ILE A 68 6.23 -2.59 26.89
N ASN A 69 7.36 -3.27 26.84
CA ASN A 69 7.50 -4.69 27.17
C ASN A 69 6.51 -5.62 26.43
N ASP A 70 6.15 -5.26 25.20
CA ASP A 70 5.19 -6.02 24.37
C ASP A 70 3.75 -6.08 24.95
N ASP A 71 3.41 -5.21 25.90
CA ASP A 71 2.12 -5.16 26.58
C ASP A 71 1.18 -4.16 25.87
N GLU A 72 0.11 -4.65 25.23
CA GLU A 72 -0.90 -3.83 24.54
C GLU A 72 -1.64 -2.85 25.48
N THR A 73 -1.69 -3.16 26.76
CA THR A 73 -2.32 -2.28 27.74
C THR A 73 -1.42 -1.10 28.14
N ASN A 74 -0.15 -1.13 27.72
CA ASN A 74 0.85 -0.12 28.03
C ASN A 74 1.46 0.51 26.74
N PRO A 75 0.66 1.27 25.96
CA PRO A 75 1.13 1.90 24.73
C PRO A 75 2.11 3.03 25.02
N LYS A 76 3.13 3.17 24.18
CA LYS A 76 4.06 4.32 24.19
C LYS A 76 3.33 5.55 23.63
N PRO A 77 3.05 6.60 24.44
CA PRO A 77 2.22 7.73 24.02
C PRO A 77 2.87 8.58 22.92
N ASP A 78 4.20 8.58 22.85
CA ASP A 78 4.94 9.39 21.89
C ASP A 78 5.02 8.74 20.50
N PHE A 79 4.66 7.46 20.35
CA PHE A 79 4.70 6.81 19.07
C PHE A 79 3.49 7.20 18.22
N VAL A 80 3.73 7.63 16.97
CA VAL A 80 2.73 8.27 16.12
C VAL A 80 1.44 7.43 15.91
N LEU A 81 1.54 6.10 15.78
CA LEU A 81 0.37 5.22 15.61
C LEU A 81 -0.48 5.06 16.88
N ASN A 82 0.03 5.48 18.04
CA ASN A 82 -0.72 5.45 19.30
C ASN A 82 -1.38 6.80 19.62
N GLN A 83 -1.09 7.83 18.84
CA GLN A 83 -1.62 9.17 19.04
C GLN A 83 -2.99 9.32 18.35
N PRO A 84 -4.05 9.68 19.07
CA PRO A 84 -5.43 9.66 18.56
C PRO A 84 -5.71 10.65 17.44
N GLN A 85 -4.88 11.70 17.28
CA GLN A 85 -4.98 12.68 16.21
C GLN A 85 -4.52 12.12 14.85
N TYR A 86 -3.71 11.06 14.81
CA TYR A 86 -3.24 10.44 13.58
C TYR A 86 -4.11 9.23 13.24
N LYS A 87 -4.95 9.40 12.24
CA LYS A 87 -5.82 8.36 11.69
C LYS A 87 -5.79 8.44 10.18
N GLY A 88 -5.99 7.33 9.50
CA GLY A 88 -6.06 7.34 8.03
C GLY A 88 -5.50 6.07 7.42
N GLU A 89 -5.68 5.97 6.12
CA GLU A 89 -5.28 4.82 5.30
C GLU A 89 -3.93 5.05 4.58
N ILE A 90 -3.25 6.19 4.86
CA ILE A 90 -1.99 6.58 4.24
C ILE A 90 -0.90 6.66 5.30
N LEU A 91 0.13 5.83 5.18
CA LEU A 91 1.34 5.90 5.99
C LEU A 91 2.41 6.67 5.22
N VAL A 92 2.96 7.74 5.79
CA VAL A 92 4.08 8.49 5.19
C VAL A 92 5.34 8.19 6.00
N ALA A 93 6.28 7.48 5.40
CA ALA A 93 7.50 7.02 6.06
C ALA A 93 8.73 7.77 5.54
N GLY A 94 9.79 7.80 6.34
CA GLY A 94 11.10 8.28 5.91
C GLY A 94 11.72 7.40 4.83
N LYS A 95 12.86 7.83 4.30
CA LYS A 95 13.61 7.16 3.22
C LYS A 95 14.02 5.75 3.59
N ASN A 96 14.09 4.86 2.57
CA ASN A 96 14.52 3.46 2.70
C ASN A 96 13.61 2.62 3.59
N PHE A 97 12.30 2.70 3.35
CA PHE A 97 11.30 1.94 4.07
C PHE A 97 11.25 0.47 3.61
N GLY A 98 11.10 -0.45 4.57
CA GLY A 98 11.00 -1.89 4.31
C GLY A 98 12.37 -2.53 3.98
N CYS A 99 13.49 -1.93 4.42
CA CYS A 99 14.81 -2.53 4.28
C CYS A 99 14.94 -3.82 5.14
N GLY A 100 16.05 -4.53 5.00
CA GLY A 100 16.29 -5.79 5.73
C GLY A 100 15.80 -7.02 5.00
N SER A 101 15.39 -8.04 5.75
CA SER A 101 15.02 -9.35 5.22
C SER A 101 13.72 -9.34 4.42
N SER A 102 13.63 -10.21 3.39
CA SER A 102 12.38 -10.40 2.63
C SER A 102 11.29 -10.96 3.52
N ARG A 103 10.29 -10.14 3.86
CA ARG A 103 9.14 -10.54 4.67
C ARG A 103 7.84 -10.04 4.08
N GLU A 104 7.10 -10.95 3.49
CA GLU A 104 5.74 -10.67 3.01
C GLU A 104 4.82 -10.24 4.15
N HIS A 105 5.04 -10.78 5.36
CA HIS A 105 4.32 -10.44 6.57
C HIS A 105 4.37 -8.94 6.94
N ALA A 106 5.41 -8.21 6.50
CA ALA A 106 5.47 -6.77 6.70
C ALA A 106 4.36 -6.05 5.92
N ALA A 107 4.11 -6.46 4.67
CA ALA A 107 2.98 -5.96 3.89
C ALA A 107 1.64 -6.38 4.50
N TRP A 108 1.51 -7.63 4.97
CA TRP A 108 0.30 -8.11 5.66
C TRP A 108 -0.03 -7.28 6.90
N ALA A 109 0.98 -6.99 7.74
CA ALA A 109 0.78 -6.21 8.95
C ALA A 109 0.29 -4.79 8.64
N ILE A 110 0.82 -4.16 7.59
CA ILE A 110 0.44 -2.81 7.18
C ILE A 110 -0.99 -2.81 6.61
N THR A 111 -1.33 -3.76 5.72
CA THR A 111 -2.67 -3.85 5.12
C THR A 111 -3.73 -4.21 6.14
N ASP A 112 -3.47 -5.19 7.02
CA ASP A 112 -4.40 -5.61 8.08
C ASP A 112 -4.59 -4.53 9.17
N ALA A 113 -3.62 -3.62 9.32
CA ALA A 113 -3.78 -2.41 10.14
C ALA A 113 -4.64 -1.32 9.47
N GLY A 114 -5.10 -1.54 8.23
CA GLY A 114 -6.01 -0.66 7.50
C GLY A 114 -5.33 0.32 6.53
N PHE A 115 -4.02 0.23 6.33
CA PHE A 115 -3.34 1.09 5.35
C PHE A 115 -3.52 0.56 3.93
N LYS A 116 -3.77 1.48 3.00
CA LYS A 116 -3.85 1.24 1.55
C LYS A 116 -2.64 1.77 0.81
N VAL A 117 -2.00 2.79 1.36
CA VAL A 117 -0.86 3.49 0.75
C VAL A 117 0.27 3.65 1.75
N VAL A 118 1.49 3.42 1.29
CA VAL A 118 2.71 3.86 1.98
C VAL A 118 3.47 4.81 1.06
N VAL A 119 3.81 5.99 1.55
CA VAL A 119 4.58 7.01 0.83
C VAL A 119 5.98 7.08 1.42
N SER A 120 7.00 7.08 0.57
CA SER A 120 8.41 7.25 0.94
C SER A 120 9.21 7.77 -0.26
N SER A 121 10.38 8.32 -0.04
CA SER A 121 11.26 8.68 -1.15
C SER A 121 12.08 7.50 -1.69
N PHE A 122 12.13 6.38 -0.96
CA PHE A 122 12.77 5.14 -1.41
C PHE A 122 12.23 3.94 -0.65
N PHE A 123 12.02 2.83 -1.34
CA PHE A 123 11.67 1.53 -0.77
C PHE A 123 12.70 0.47 -1.14
N ALA A 124 12.94 -0.49 -0.26
CA ALA A 124 13.64 -1.70 -0.65
C ALA A 124 12.80 -2.48 -1.68
N ASP A 125 13.44 -2.97 -2.75
CA ASP A 125 12.77 -3.59 -3.90
C ASP A 125 11.88 -4.77 -3.51
N ILE A 126 12.36 -5.61 -2.60
CA ILE A 126 11.59 -6.78 -2.13
C ILE A 126 10.32 -6.33 -1.39
N PHE A 127 10.43 -5.34 -0.51
CA PHE A 127 9.26 -4.79 0.18
C PHE A 127 8.26 -4.20 -0.80
N LYS A 128 8.72 -3.41 -1.78
CA LYS A 128 7.88 -2.81 -2.83
C LYS A 128 7.07 -3.87 -3.57
N ASN A 129 7.71 -4.98 -3.97
CA ASN A 129 7.04 -6.08 -4.66
C ASN A 129 6.03 -6.79 -3.75
N ASN A 130 6.41 -7.09 -2.49
CA ASN A 130 5.51 -7.69 -1.52
C ASN A 130 4.30 -6.80 -1.22
N ALA A 131 4.49 -5.48 -1.12
CA ALA A 131 3.42 -4.52 -0.93
C ALA A 131 2.38 -4.60 -2.07
N LEU A 132 2.84 -4.50 -3.32
CA LEU A 132 1.99 -4.57 -4.51
C LEU A 132 1.22 -5.90 -4.61
N ASN A 133 1.86 -7.02 -4.27
CA ASN A 133 1.25 -8.35 -4.27
C ASN A 133 0.19 -8.52 -3.17
N ASN A 134 0.17 -7.63 -2.18
CA ASN A 134 -0.75 -7.69 -1.04
C ASN A 134 -1.74 -6.51 -0.99
N GLY A 135 -1.96 -5.83 -2.11
CA GLY A 135 -2.96 -4.77 -2.20
C GLY A 135 -2.53 -3.43 -1.59
N LEU A 136 -1.27 -3.29 -1.15
CA LEU A 136 -0.68 -2.08 -0.62
C LEU A 136 0.05 -1.31 -1.72
N LEU A 137 -0.27 -0.03 -1.90
CA LEU A 137 0.41 0.82 -2.89
C LEU A 137 1.62 1.52 -2.28
N PRO A 138 2.86 1.19 -2.68
CA PRO A 138 4.05 1.96 -2.36
C PRO A 138 4.19 3.13 -3.35
N VAL A 139 4.04 4.36 -2.87
CA VAL A 139 4.19 5.59 -3.64
C VAL A 139 5.58 6.17 -3.39
N ILE A 140 6.40 6.24 -4.45
CA ILE A 140 7.72 6.87 -4.39
C ILE A 140 7.56 8.33 -4.79
N VAL A 141 8.07 9.24 -3.94
CA VAL A 141 8.09 10.68 -4.17
C VAL A 141 9.52 11.21 -4.03
N SER A 142 9.78 12.42 -4.52
CA SER A 142 11.06 13.10 -4.29
C SER A 142 11.31 13.37 -2.79
N ASP A 143 12.58 13.49 -2.40
CA ASP A 143 12.92 13.87 -1.02
C ASP A 143 12.30 15.25 -0.67
N GLU A 144 12.26 16.19 -1.63
CA GLU A 144 11.65 17.51 -1.47
C GLU A 144 10.14 17.42 -1.20
N PHE A 145 9.42 16.60 -1.97
CA PHE A 145 7.98 16.43 -1.77
C PHE A 145 7.67 15.73 -0.45
N LEU A 146 8.47 14.74 -0.08
CA LEU A 146 8.36 14.07 1.22
C LEU A 146 8.51 15.05 2.38
N GLN A 147 9.48 15.96 2.31
CA GLN A 147 9.66 17.00 3.33
C GLN A 147 8.49 18.00 3.37
N LYS A 148 7.91 18.35 2.20
CA LYS A 148 6.67 19.15 2.17
C LYS A 148 5.52 18.46 2.88
N ILE A 149 5.34 17.15 2.71
CA ILE A 149 4.31 16.38 3.44
C ILE A 149 4.60 16.42 4.94
N PHE A 150 5.86 16.18 5.35
CA PHE A 150 6.24 16.19 6.77
C PHE A 150 6.15 17.56 7.46
N ALA A 151 6.12 18.63 6.69
CA ALA A 151 5.91 19.99 7.18
C ALA A 151 4.43 20.35 7.39
N GLN A 152 3.50 19.51 6.92
CA GLN A 152 2.07 19.76 7.04
C GLN A 152 1.56 19.56 8.47
N ASN A 153 0.43 20.19 8.75
CA ASN A 153 -0.32 20.01 10.00
C ASN A 153 -1.17 18.73 9.96
N ASN A 154 -1.61 18.28 11.12
CA ASN A 154 -2.41 17.07 11.28
C ASN A 154 -3.78 17.10 10.56
N ASP A 155 -4.30 18.29 10.26
CA ASP A 155 -5.58 18.48 9.55
C ASP A 155 -5.44 18.37 8.02
N THR A 156 -4.20 18.27 7.53
CA THR A 156 -3.93 18.14 6.09
C THR A 156 -4.30 16.75 5.60
N THR A 157 -4.96 16.70 4.45
CA THR A 157 -5.23 15.46 3.75
C THR A 157 -4.31 15.30 2.55
N LEU A 158 -4.07 14.03 2.19
CA LEU A 158 -3.42 13.65 0.93
C LEU A 158 -4.46 12.98 0.03
N SER A 159 -4.37 13.25 -1.26
CA SER A 159 -5.12 12.57 -2.31
C SER A 159 -4.17 11.78 -3.19
N VAL A 160 -4.32 10.45 -3.22
CA VAL A 160 -3.54 9.55 -4.07
C VAL A 160 -4.46 9.00 -5.15
N ASP A 161 -4.24 9.40 -6.41
CA ASP A 161 -5.00 8.96 -7.57
C ASP A 161 -4.16 7.91 -8.33
N LEU A 162 -4.57 6.65 -8.22
CA LEU A 162 -3.88 5.53 -8.85
C LEU A 162 -4.07 5.54 -10.38
N GLU A 163 -5.21 6.02 -10.88
CA GLU A 163 -5.44 6.09 -12.32
C GLU A 163 -4.55 7.13 -12.98
N LYS A 164 -4.45 8.34 -12.38
CA LYS A 164 -3.57 9.40 -12.86
C LYS A 164 -2.13 9.25 -12.41
N GLN A 165 -1.86 8.36 -11.46
CA GLN A 165 -0.55 8.18 -10.85
C GLN A 165 -0.01 9.48 -10.24
N THR A 166 -0.86 10.15 -9.44
CA THR A 166 -0.51 11.41 -8.77
C THR A 166 -0.78 11.34 -7.28
N ILE A 167 0.04 12.03 -6.52
CA ILE A 167 -0.19 12.32 -5.12
C ILE A 167 -0.27 13.84 -4.94
N THR A 168 -1.27 14.30 -4.20
CA THR A 168 -1.54 15.73 -3.97
C THR A 168 -1.57 16.01 -2.47
N ILE A 169 -0.93 17.10 -2.06
CA ILE A 169 -1.12 17.70 -0.74
C ILE A 169 -2.31 18.66 -0.86
N ASP A 170 -3.46 18.30 -0.33
CA ASP A 170 -4.73 19.00 -0.60
C ASP A 170 -4.75 20.47 -0.11
N THR A 171 -3.97 20.79 0.92
CA THR A 171 -3.90 22.15 1.50
C THR A 171 -3.12 23.14 0.63
N THR A 172 -2.04 22.67 0.01
CA THR A 172 -1.15 23.52 -0.82
C THR A 172 -1.39 23.34 -2.31
N ASN A 173 -2.12 22.30 -2.71
CA ASN A 173 -2.27 21.83 -4.10
C ASN A 173 -0.92 21.48 -4.77
N ASP A 174 0.11 21.17 -3.99
CA ASP A 174 1.33 20.57 -4.52
C ASP A 174 1.02 19.17 -5.03
N VAL A 175 1.45 18.85 -6.25
CA VAL A 175 1.23 17.57 -6.91
C VAL A 175 2.55 16.97 -7.35
N GLU A 176 2.71 15.68 -7.16
CA GLU A 176 3.80 14.90 -7.72
C GLU A 176 3.27 13.63 -8.40
N THR A 177 3.95 13.18 -9.45
CA THR A 177 3.62 11.94 -10.15
C THR A 177 4.45 10.79 -9.61
N PHE A 178 3.90 9.57 -9.63
CA PHE A 178 4.63 8.37 -9.28
C PHE A 178 4.47 7.29 -10.36
N GLU A 179 5.42 6.36 -10.40
CA GLU A 179 5.41 5.27 -11.36
C GLU A 179 4.92 3.97 -10.72
N ILE A 180 4.11 3.24 -11.47
CA ILE A 180 3.67 1.88 -11.14
C ILE A 180 3.60 1.05 -12.41
N ASN A 181 3.97 -0.21 -12.33
CA ASN A 181 3.81 -1.17 -13.42
C ASN A 181 2.32 -1.30 -13.79
N SER A 182 1.98 -1.26 -15.09
CA SER A 182 0.60 -1.29 -15.59
C SER A 182 -0.19 -2.52 -15.15
N TYR A 183 0.46 -3.70 -15.10
CA TYR A 183 -0.13 -4.93 -14.60
C TYR A 183 -0.52 -4.79 -13.11
N LYS A 184 0.39 -4.35 -12.25
CA LYS A 184 0.12 -4.15 -10.81
C LYS A 184 -0.90 -3.05 -10.56
N LYS A 185 -0.93 -1.99 -11.38
CA LYS A 185 -1.97 -0.97 -11.36
C LYS A 185 -3.34 -1.58 -11.61
N THR A 186 -3.48 -2.42 -12.65
CA THR A 186 -4.73 -3.12 -12.95
C THR A 186 -5.16 -4.02 -11.81
N CYS A 187 -4.23 -4.79 -11.22
CA CYS A 187 -4.52 -5.64 -10.06
C CYS A 187 -5.05 -4.83 -8.88
N LEU A 188 -4.38 -3.73 -8.50
CA LEU A 188 -4.80 -2.88 -7.39
C LEU A 188 -6.18 -2.22 -7.62
N LEU A 189 -6.44 -1.67 -8.81
CA LEU A 189 -7.71 -1.03 -9.14
C LEU A 189 -8.89 -2.01 -9.03
N ASN A 190 -8.69 -3.26 -9.46
CA ASN A 190 -9.74 -4.28 -9.49
C ASN A 190 -9.75 -5.18 -8.24
N GLY A 191 -8.72 -5.09 -7.37
CA GLY A 191 -8.55 -5.99 -6.24
C GLY A 191 -8.13 -7.41 -6.63
N TYR A 192 -7.51 -7.58 -7.80
CA TYR A 192 -7.08 -8.87 -8.33
C TYR A 192 -5.77 -9.34 -7.70
N ASP A 193 -5.65 -10.64 -7.50
CA ASP A 193 -4.37 -11.31 -7.39
C ASP A 193 -3.83 -11.71 -8.79
N ASP A 194 -2.66 -12.35 -8.83
CA ASP A 194 -2.03 -12.75 -10.08
C ASP A 194 -2.86 -13.81 -10.84
N ILE A 195 -3.62 -14.64 -10.13
CA ILE A 195 -4.50 -15.67 -10.72
C ILE A 195 -5.75 -15.03 -11.30
N ASP A 196 -6.38 -14.09 -10.58
CA ASP A 196 -7.55 -13.35 -11.07
C ASP A 196 -7.24 -12.59 -12.36
N PHE A 197 -6.05 -11.99 -12.43
CA PHE A 197 -5.60 -11.31 -13.65
C PHE A 197 -5.47 -12.26 -14.83
N LEU A 198 -4.83 -13.43 -14.64
CA LEU A 198 -4.68 -14.45 -15.69
C LEU A 198 -6.03 -15.00 -16.14
N LEU A 199 -6.96 -15.23 -15.22
CA LEU A 199 -8.32 -15.64 -15.56
C LEU A 199 -9.05 -14.60 -16.40
N GLY A 200 -8.79 -13.32 -16.15
CA GLY A 200 -9.31 -12.22 -16.98
C GLY A 200 -8.80 -12.24 -18.43
N MET A 201 -7.59 -12.79 -18.67
CA MET A 201 -6.97 -12.90 -19.99
C MET A 201 -7.28 -14.23 -20.70
N LYS A 202 -8.11 -15.10 -20.15
CA LYS A 202 -8.37 -16.43 -20.67
C LYS A 202 -8.74 -16.45 -22.16
N ASN A 203 -9.62 -15.53 -22.58
CA ASN A 203 -10.06 -15.45 -23.97
C ASN A 203 -8.91 -15.07 -24.93
N GLU A 204 -8.02 -14.17 -24.51
CA GLU A 204 -6.85 -13.75 -25.28
C GLU A 204 -5.84 -14.90 -25.41
N ILE A 205 -5.69 -15.69 -24.35
CA ILE A 205 -4.83 -16.88 -24.33
C ILE A 205 -5.38 -17.95 -25.28
N GLU A 206 -6.68 -18.25 -25.21
CA GLU A 206 -7.34 -19.22 -26.09
C GLU A 206 -7.26 -18.80 -27.59
N GLU A 207 -7.43 -17.49 -27.88
CA GLU A 207 -7.27 -16.96 -29.23
C GLU A 207 -5.83 -17.08 -29.71
N PHE A 208 -4.84 -16.82 -28.86
CA PHE A 208 -3.43 -17.00 -29.19
C PHE A 208 -3.10 -18.46 -29.49
N GLU A 209 -3.57 -19.41 -28.67
CA GLU A 209 -3.36 -20.82 -28.85
C GLU A 209 -3.98 -21.32 -30.17
N MET A 210 -5.21 -20.89 -30.50
CA MET A 210 -5.86 -21.27 -31.80
C MET A 210 -5.14 -20.73 -33.02
N ASN A 211 -4.43 -19.61 -32.91
CA ASN A 211 -3.70 -19.02 -34.05
C ASN A 211 -2.27 -19.56 -34.21
N HIS A 212 -1.76 -20.35 -33.26
CA HIS A 212 -0.38 -20.86 -33.26
C HIS A 212 -0.30 -22.41 -33.20
N THR A 213 -1.43 -23.10 -33.29
CA THR A 213 -1.57 -24.55 -33.52
C THR A 213 -1.94 -24.83 -34.97
#